data_02511a4a5a01fe3be0e6e187a6acbae4
#
_entry.id   02511a4a5a01fe3be0e6e187a6acbae4
#
_cell.length_a   1.000
_cell.length_b   1.000
_cell.length_c   1.000
_cell.angle_alpha   90.00
_cell.angle_beta   90.00
_cell.angle_gamma   90.00
#
_symmetry.space_group_name_H-M   'P 1'
#
loop_
_entity.id
_entity.type
_entity.pdbx_description
1 polymer ?
#
loop_
_entity_poly.entity_id
_entity_poly.type
_entity_poly.pdbx_seq_one_letter_code
_entity_poly.pdbx_strand_id
1 'polypeptide(L)'
;KSSDEQKDDEEMKDEDQDDFDFEDEFEFELEDDEDVASSFEDLKQKIEERKHELEDEEASTTPKFKNAMKNANEVRLAVHALLASRDLLGGIGEQVSEIAKHMNDSVATTTSAEAQIESRSFLVKLFFGGDQKVAKVISKEVERNQESIAKLTELLGQANLSAGIQTALEAQITALKEAQARFQALAEKEQSRWGIFSWRF
;
A
#
# COMPACT_ATOMS: atom_id res chain seq x y z
N LYS A 1 -19.36 53.74 -40.09
CA LYS A 1 -20.24 52.86 -39.32
C LYS A 1 -19.40 51.63 -38.93
N SER A 2 -18.91 51.78 -37.77
CA SER A 2 -18.10 50.79 -37.06
C SER A 2 -19.01 49.67 -36.62
N SER A 3 -18.61 48.43 -36.82
CA SER A 3 -19.21 47.27 -36.18
C SER A 3 -18.11 46.60 -35.39
N ASP A 4 -18.19 46.81 -34.09
CA ASP A 4 -17.39 46.10 -33.11
C ASP A 4 -17.78 44.63 -33.09
N GLU A 5 -16.88 43.77 -33.51
CA GLU A 5 -16.94 42.33 -33.20
C GLU A 5 -16.38 42.10 -31.79
N GLN A 6 -17.29 41.91 -30.86
CA GLN A 6 -16.99 41.45 -29.52
C GLN A 6 -16.53 39.96 -29.62
N LYS A 7 -15.25 39.74 -29.38
CA LYS A 7 -14.70 38.41 -29.14
C LYS A 7 -15.00 38.06 -27.71
N ASP A 8 -15.94 37.18 -27.51
CA ASP A 8 -16.16 36.49 -26.24
C ASP A 8 -15.00 35.50 -26.03
N ASP A 9 -13.98 35.94 -25.32
CA ASP A 9 -12.99 35.08 -24.73
C ASP A 9 -13.68 34.34 -23.55
N GLU A 10 -14.26 33.15 -23.81
CA GLU A 10 -14.59 32.26 -22.75
C GLU A 10 -13.29 31.78 -22.07
N GLU A 11 -12.95 32.48 -20.99
CA GLU A 11 -12.00 31.97 -20.00
C GLU A 11 -12.56 30.60 -19.53
N MET A 12 -11.95 29.53 -20.05
CA MET A 12 -12.03 28.22 -19.39
C MET A 12 -11.42 28.43 -18.02
N LYS A 13 -12.31 28.62 -17.02
CA LYS A 13 -11.91 28.48 -15.63
C LYS A 13 -11.32 27.08 -15.50
N ASP A 14 -10.07 27.01 -15.13
CA ASP A 14 -9.46 25.85 -14.53
C ASP A 14 -10.38 25.45 -13.36
N GLU A 15 -11.21 24.43 -13.60
CA GLU A 15 -11.94 23.78 -12.53
C GLU A 15 -10.90 23.23 -11.56
N ASP A 16 -10.94 23.80 -10.39
CA ASP A 16 -10.15 23.47 -9.23
C ASP A 16 -9.83 21.97 -9.24
N GLN A 17 -8.55 21.63 -9.48
CA GLN A 17 -7.99 20.40 -8.99
C GLN A 17 -8.15 20.49 -7.46
N ASP A 18 -9.26 19.97 -6.97
CA ASP A 18 -9.35 19.62 -5.57
C ASP A 18 -8.14 18.71 -5.30
N ASP A 19 -7.12 19.28 -4.71
CA ASP A 19 -6.08 18.54 -3.99
C ASP A 19 -6.80 17.85 -2.83
N PHE A 20 -7.45 16.74 -3.17
CA PHE A 20 -8.09 15.88 -2.20
C PHE A 20 -6.96 15.25 -1.40
N ASP A 21 -6.78 15.72 -0.20
CA ASP A 21 -5.78 15.25 0.75
C ASP A 21 -6.21 13.86 1.22
N PHE A 22 -5.78 12.82 0.47
CA PHE A 22 -6.07 11.43 0.78
C PHE A 22 -5.32 10.93 2.03
N GLU A 23 -4.39 11.72 2.56
CA GLU A 23 -3.62 11.32 3.74
C GLU A 23 -4.52 11.12 4.97
N ASP A 24 -5.65 11.85 5.05
CA ASP A 24 -6.60 11.74 6.16
C ASP A 24 -7.62 10.57 6.00
N GLU A 25 -7.72 9.91 4.84
CA GLU A 25 -8.74 8.89 4.58
C GLU A 25 -8.27 7.46 4.93
N PHE A 26 -6.96 7.24 5.03
CA PHE A 26 -6.37 5.94 5.34
C PHE A 26 -5.35 6.07 6.48
N GLU A 27 -5.83 6.27 7.71
CA GLU A 27 -5.01 6.07 8.90
C GLU A 27 -5.10 4.59 9.32
N PHE A 28 -3.97 3.91 9.32
CA PHE A 28 -3.86 2.57 9.85
C PHE A 28 -3.06 2.61 11.15
N GLU A 29 -3.77 2.54 12.26
CA GLU A 29 -3.10 2.41 13.55
C GLU A 29 -2.35 1.08 13.62
N LEU A 30 -1.12 1.14 14.13
CA LEU A 30 -0.42 -0.06 14.57
C LEU A 30 -1.14 -0.59 15.80
N GLU A 31 -1.46 -1.86 15.78
CA GLU A 31 -1.87 -2.55 16.99
C GLU A 31 -0.73 -2.47 18.03
N ASP A 32 -1.10 -2.31 19.28
CA ASP A 32 -0.15 -2.16 20.37
C ASP A 32 0.85 -3.32 20.39
N ASP A 33 2.10 -3.03 20.78
CA ASP A 33 3.19 -4.02 20.97
C ASP A 33 2.83 -5.16 21.95
N GLU A 34 1.63 -5.14 22.53
CA GLU A 34 1.15 -6.09 23.52
C GLU A 34 0.53 -7.36 22.94
N ASP A 35 0.20 -7.38 21.63
CA ASP A 35 -0.44 -8.56 21.01
C ASP A 35 0.56 -9.63 20.53
N VAL A 36 1.51 -9.97 21.40
CA VAL A 36 2.57 -10.93 21.09
C VAL A 36 2.13 -12.36 21.41
N ALA A 37 2.39 -13.27 20.47
CA ALA A 37 2.03 -14.66 20.63
C ALA A 37 2.94 -15.41 21.60
N SER A 38 2.34 -16.17 22.51
CA SER A 38 3.03 -17.01 23.50
C SER A 38 3.43 -18.39 22.98
N SER A 39 2.84 -18.82 21.87
CA SER A 39 3.07 -20.12 21.24
C SER A 39 2.72 -20.08 19.74
N PHE A 40 3.10 -21.13 19.00
CA PHE A 40 2.75 -21.23 17.58
C PHE A 40 1.22 -21.34 17.35
N GLU A 41 0.49 -22.04 18.23
CA GLU A 41 -0.96 -22.12 18.11
C GLU A 41 -1.63 -20.77 18.39
N ASP A 42 -1.11 -20.02 19.37
CA ASP A 42 -1.51 -18.64 19.66
C ASP A 42 -1.24 -17.71 18.47
N LEU A 43 -0.07 -17.80 17.85
CA LEU A 43 0.27 -17.05 16.63
C LEU A 43 -0.73 -17.32 15.49
N LYS A 44 -1.09 -18.59 15.28
CA LYS A 44 -2.07 -18.96 14.26
C LYS A 44 -3.44 -18.35 14.55
N GLN A 45 -3.87 -18.42 15.81
CA GLN A 45 -5.15 -17.84 16.23
C GLN A 45 -5.17 -16.33 15.98
N LYS A 46 -4.15 -15.61 16.39
CA LYS A 46 -4.02 -14.15 16.18
C LYS A 46 -4.04 -13.78 14.70
N ILE A 47 -3.33 -14.53 13.85
CA ILE A 47 -3.36 -14.31 12.39
C ILE A 47 -4.78 -14.51 11.82
N GLU A 48 -5.51 -15.54 12.25
CA GLU A 48 -6.88 -15.77 11.76
C GLU A 48 -7.87 -14.73 12.30
N GLU A 49 -7.75 -14.32 13.55
CA GLU A 49 -8.57 -13.24 14.14
C GLU A 49 -8.36 -11.94 13.35
N ARG A 50 -7.11 -11.56 13.15
CA ARG A 50 -6.78 -10.35 12.37
C ARG A 50 -7.28 -10.42 10.94
N LYS A 51 -7.17 -11.55 10.30
CA LYS A 51 -7.68 -11.77 8.95
C LYS A 51 -9.20 -11.52 8.87
N HIS A 52 -9.97 -12.03 9.83
CA HIS A 52 -11.41 -11.77 9.88
C HIS A 52 -11.74 -10.29 10.05
N GLU A 53 -11.05 -9.58 10.93
CA GLU A 53 -11.23 -8.15 11.11
C GLU A 53 -10.97 -7.38 9.81
N LEU A 54 -9.88 -7.71 9.12
CA LEU A 54 -9.52 -7.08 7.84
C LEU A 54 -10.50 -7.42 6.71
N GLU A 55 -11.07 -8.63 6.70
CA GLU A 55 -12.13 -9.04 5.76
C GLU A 55 -13.43 -8.24 6.01
N ASP A 56 -13.79 -8.00 7.26
CA ASP A 56 -14.96 -7.18 7.63
C ASP A 56 -14.75 -5.71 7.26
N GLU A 57 -13.54 -5.18 7.46
CA GLU A 57 -13.15 -3.84 7.03
C GLU A 57 -13.23 -3.70 5.49
N GLU A 58 -12.71 -4.68 4.73
CA GLU A 58 -12.83 -4.70 3.28
C GLU A 58 -14.30 -4.75 2.83
N ALA A 59 -15.13 -5.55 3.50
CA ALA A 59 -16.54 -5.67 3.17
C ALA A 59 -17.32 -4.36 3.37
N SER A 60 -16.92 -3.54 4.34
CA SER A 60 -17.51 -2.23 4.65
C SER A 60 -16.99 -1.09 3.74
N THR A 61 -15.88 -1.32 3.05
CA THR A 61 -15.24 -0.32 2.19
C THR A 61 -16.07 -0.03 0.94
N THR A 62 -16.11 1.22 0.51
CA THR A 62 -16.81 1.62 -0.70
C THR A 62 -16.23 0.92 -1.93
N PRO A 63 -17.06 0.56 -2.93
CA PRO A 63 -16.60 -0.18 -4.13
C PRO A 63 -15.44 0.48 -4.87
N LYS A 64 -15.34 1.81 -4.79
CA LYS A 64 -14.30 2.61 -5.45
C LYS A 64 -12.90 2.32 -4.90
N PHE A 65 -12.77 2.03 -3.60
CA PHE A 65 -11.49 1.83 -2.92
C PHE A 65 -11.26 0.38 -2.49
N LYS A 66 -12.12 -0.52 -2.94
CA LYS A 66 -12.07 -1.91 -2.51
C LYS A 66 -10.76 -2.62 -2.85
N ASN A 67 -10.18 -2.34 -4.03
CA ASN A 67 -8.90 -2.94 -4.41
C ASN A 67 -7.74 -2.39 -3.57
N ALA A 68 -7.70 -1.06 -3.37
CA ALA A 68 -6.67 -0.43 -2.54
C ALA A 68 -6.74 -0.96 -1.10
N MET A 69 -7.95 -1.06 -0.53
CA MET A 69 -8.14 -1.62 0.81
C MET A 69 -7.72 -3.09 0.88
N LYS A 70 -8.11 -3.92 -0.09
CA LYS A 70 -7.69 -5.32 -0.16
C LYS A 70 -6.17 -5.47 -0.18
N ASN A 71 -5.49 -4.68 -1.03
CA ASN A 71 -4.03 -4.71 -1.12
C ASN A 71 -3.37 -4.23 0.18
N ALA A 72 -3.92 -3.21 0.84
CA ALA A 72 -3.50 -2.76 2.15
C ALA A 72 -3.64 -3.87 3.21
N ASN A 73 -4.78 -4.53 3.25
CA ASN A 73 -5.09 -5.55 4.25
C ASN A 73 -4.19 -6.78 4.12
N GLU A 74 -3.79 -7.17 2.91
CA GLU A 74 -2.79 -8.23 2.72
C GLU A 74 -1.43 -7.86 3.35
N VAL A 75 -0.99 -6.61 3.22
CA VAL A 75 0.25 -6.13 3.86
C VAL A 75 0.08 -6.02 5.38
N ARG A 76 -1.04 -5.46 5.85
CA ARG A 76 -1.35 -5.32 7.29
C ARG A 76 -1.39 -6.67 8.00
N LEU A 77 -2.00 -7.69 7.38
CA LEU A 77 -2.01 -9.05 7.92
C LEU A 77 -0.60 -9.62 8.06
N ALA A 78 0.23 -9.44 7.06
CA ALA A 78 1.61 -9.91 7.11
C ALA A 78 2.45 -9.17 8.17
N VAL A 79 2.27 -7.85 8.28
CA VAL A 79 2.90 -7.03 9.32
C VAL A 79 2.46 -7.50 10.71
N HIS A 80 1.16 -7.67 10.93
CA HIS A 80 0.62 -8.17 12.20
C HIS A 80 1.25 -9.52 12.59
N ALA A 81 1.30 -10.47 11.66
CA ALA A 81 1.90 -11.78 11.92
C ALA A 81 3.38 -11.71 12.32
N LEU A 82 4.14 -10.79 11.70
CA LEU A 82 5.55 -10.55 12.05
C LEU A 82 5.67 -9.92 13.45
N LEU A 83 4.83 -8.94 13.79
CA LEU A 83 4.79 -8.32 15.12
C LEU A 83 4.39 -9.34 16.19
N ALA A 84 3.31 -10.07 15.97
CA ALA A 84 2.82 -11.08 16.89
C ALA A 84 3.85 -12.20 17.13
N SER A 85 4.73 -12.49 16.17
CA SER A 85 5.76 -13.53 16.31
C SER A 85 6.99 -13.12 17.12
N ARG A 86 7.13 -11.86 17.55
CA ARG A 86 8.33 -11.28 18.18
C ARG A 86 8.98 -12.19 19.21
N ASP A 87 8.24 -12.64 20.21
CA ASP A 87 8.77 -13.45 21.31
C ASP A 87 9.13 -14.88 20.89
N LEU A 88 8.48 -15.40 19.85
CA LEU A 88 8.76 -16.72 19.27
C LEU A 88 10.06 -16.74 18.44
N LEU A 89 10.52 -15.56 18.00
CA LEU A 89 11.73 -15.39 17.20
C LEU A 89 13.01 -15.24 18.03
N GLY A 90 12.90 -15.15 19.35
CA GLY A 90 14.05 -15.01 20.24
C GLY A 90 14.91 -13.79 19.92
N GLY A 91 16.22 -13.96 19.81
CA GLY A 91 17.16 -12.83 19.68
C GLY A 91 17.01 -11.96 18.42
N ILE A 92 16.23 -12.39 17.42
CA ILE A 92 15.95 -11.59 16.21
C ILE A 92 14.59 -10.89 16.27
N GLY A 93 13.76 -11.19 17.27
CA GLY A 93 12.37 -10.73 17.33
C GLY A 93 12.23 -9.21 17.28
N GLU A 94 13.05 -8.47 18.02
CA GLU A 94 13.03 -7.00 18.00
C GLU A 94 13.38 -6.44 16.60
N GLN A 95 14.38 -7.02 15.93
CA GLN A 95 14.75 -6.54 14.59
C GLN A 95 13.65 -6.81 13.58
N VAL A 96 12.98 -7.96 13.66
CA VAL A 96 11.83 -8.29 12.81
C VAL A 96 10.68 -7.33 13.09
N SER A 97 10.40 -7.03 14.36
CA SER A 97 9.36 -6.09 14.77
C SER A 97 9.61 -4.68 14.26
N GLU A 98 10.83 -4.16 14.40
CA GLU A 98 11.20 -2.84 13.86
C GLU A 98 11.00 -2.77 12.33
N ILE A 99 11.41 -3.80 11.59
CA ILE A 99 11.23 -3.82 10.14
C ILE A 99 9.72 -3.87 9.79
N ALA A 100 8.95 -4.67 10.52
CA ALA A 100 7.51 -4.77 10.32
C ALA A 100 6.79 -3.43 10.57
N LYS A 101 7.17 -2.69 11.63
CA LYS A 101 6.66 -1.33 11.91
C LYS A 101 6.95 -0.37 10.75
N HIS A 102 8.17 -0.34 10.24
CA HIS A 102 8.51 0.49 9.08
C HIS A 102 7.72 0.13 7.83
N MET A 103 7.39 -1.14 7.64
CA MET A 103 6.53 -1.55 6.52
C MET A 103 5.09 -1.09 6.72
N ASN A 104 4.58 -1.09 7.95
CA ASN A 104 3.26 -0.55 8.26
C ASN A 104 3.16 0.95 7.94
N ASP A 105 4.20 1.73 8.26
CA ASP A 105 4.23 3.18 7.97
C ASP A 105 4.07 3.48 6.46
N SER A 106 4.49 2.56 5.61
CA SER A 106 4.33 2.70 4.17
C SER A 106 2.94 2.28 3.64
N VAL A 107 2.13 1.58 4.44
CA VAL A 107 0.81 1.08 4.01
C VAL A 107 -0.14 2.23 3.70
N ALA A 108 -0.27 3.20 4.60
CA ALA A 108 -1.15 4.36 4.40
C ALA A 108 -0.76 5.12 3.12
N THR A 109 0.54 5.41 2.95
CA THR A 109 1.06 6.10 1.76
C THR A 109 0.78 5.34 0.46
N THR A 110 1.03 4.02 0.42
CA THR A 110 0.79 3.21 -0.79
C THR A 110 -0.70 3.04 -1.08
N THR A 111 -1.53 2.89 -0.04
CA THR A 111 -2.99 2.77 -0.17
C THR A 111 -3.60 4.06 -0.70
N SER A 112 -3.21 5.21 -0.12
CA SER A 112 -3.64 6.53 -0.59
C SER A 112 -3.24 6.76 -2.04
N ALA A 113 -2.01 6.44 -2.40
CA ALA A 113 -1.52 6.56 -3.77
C ALA A 113 -2.28 5.64 -4.75
N GLU A 114 -2.57 4.39 -4.38
CA GLU A 114 -3.36 3.47 -5.19
C GLU A 114 -4.80 3.98 -5.36
N ALA A 115 -5.44 4.40 -4.27
CA ALA A 115 -6.79 4.96 -4.27
C ALA A 115 -6.89 6.20 -5.15
N GLN A 116 -5.89 7.08 -5.13
CA GLN A 116 -5.81 8.24 -6.01
C GLN A 116 -5.75 7.82 -7.49
N ILE A 117 -4.91 6.85 -7.84
CA ILE A 117 -4.86 6.32 -9.22
C ILE A 117 -6.21 5.71 -9.62
N GLU A 118 -6.84 4.92 -8.75
CA GLU A 118 -8.12 4.27 -9.05
C GLU A 118 -9.26 5.28 -9.20
N SER A 119 -9.25 6.34 -8.40
CA SER A 119 -10.29 7.37 -8.39
C SER A 119 -10.32 8.23 -9.65
N ARG A 120 -9.22 8.37 -10.38
CA ARG A 120 -9.14 9.18 -11.60
C ARG A 120 -10.08 8.66 -12.68
N SER A 121 -10.89 9.56 -13.25
CA SER A 121 -11.83 9.21 -14.30
C SER A 121 -11.13 8.71 -15.56
N PHE A 122 -11.85 7.90 -16.35
CA PHE A 122 -11.34 7.42 -17.65
C PHE A 122 -10.93 8.57 -18.58
N LEU A 123 -11.70 9.65 -18.59
CA LEU A 123 -11.42 10.82 -19.43
C LEU A 123 -10.11 11.50 -19.00
N VAL A 124 -9.89 11.71 -17.70
CA VAL A 124 -8.64 12.26 -17.20
C VAL A 124 -7.45 11.40 -17.62
N LYS A 125 -7.54 10.07 -17.44
CA LYS A 125 -6.50 9.13 -17.87
C LYS A 125 -6.25 9.15 -19.38
N LEU A 126 -7.31 9.33 -20.18
CA LEU A 126 -7.22 9.37 -21.65
C LEU A 126 -6.55 10.67 -22.14
N PHE A 127 -6.91 11.82 -21.57
CA PHE A 127 -6.42 13.12 -22.05
C PHE A 127 -5.06 13.50 -21.48
N PHE A 128 -4.83 13.24 -20.19
CA PHE A 128 -3.63 13.70 -19.47
C PHE A 128 -2.61 12.57 -19.18
N GLY A 129 -2.98 11.32 -19.42
CA GLY A 129 -2.11 10.16 -19.19
C GLY A 129 -2.12 9.68 -17.74
N GLY A 130 -1.03 9.01 -17.34
CA GLY A 130 -0.86 8.47 -16.01
C GLY A 130 -0.44 9.54 -14.98
N ASP A 131 -0.61 9.21 -13.70
CA ASP A 131 -0.17 10.06 -12.60
C ASP A 131 1.29 9.81 -12.26
N GLN A 132 2.17 10.59 -12.88
CA GLN A 132 3.62 10.44 -12.73
C GLN A 132 4.10 10.73 -11.29
N LYS A 133 3.43 11.65 -10.58
CA LYS A 133 3.81 12.00 -9.21
C LYS A 133 3.48 10.85 -8.26
N VAL A 134 2.25 10.38 -8.32
CA VAL A 134 1.77 9.26 -7.49
C VAL A 134 2.54 7.98 -7.82
N ALA A 135 2.78 7.68 -9.09
CA ALA A 135 3.58 6.54 -9.50
C ALA A 135 5.01 6.57 -8.92
N LYS A 136 5.65 7.75 -8.82
CA LYS A 136 6.96 7.90 -8.17
C LYS A 136 6.90 7.65 -6.66
N VAL A 137 5.82 8.06 -5.99
CA VAL A 137 5.62 7.76 -4.55
C VAL A 137 5.56 6.25 -4.36
N ILE A 138 4.71 5.56 -5.11
CA ILE A 138 4.60 4.09 -5.05
C ILE A 138 5.96 3.43 -5.32
N SER A 139 6.68 3.82 -6.38
CA SER A 139 7.99 3.23 -6.71
C SER A 139 8.99 3.37 -5.57
N LYS A 140 9.03 4.53 -4.90
CA LYS A 140 9.90 4.77 -3.76
C LYS A 140 9.56 3.89 -2.56
N GLU A 141 8.28 3.75 -2.23
CA GLU A 141 7.86 2.89 -1.13
C GLU A 141 8.11 1.40 -1.45
N VAL A 142 7.90 0.99 -2.70
CA VAL A 142 8.22 -0.37 -3.17
C VAL A 142 9.72 -0.68 -2.98
N GLU A 143 10.62 0.23 -3.38
CA GLU A 143 12.07 0.05 -3.20
C GLU A 143 12.42 -0.13 -1.72
N ARG A 144 11.92 0.74 -0.83
CA ARG A 144 12.14 0.63 0.63
C ARG A 144 11.63 -0.69 1.20
N ASN A 145 10.42 -1.09 0.79
CA ASN A 145 9.81 -2.33 1.27
C ASN A 145 10.53 -3.57 0.74
N GLN A 146 11.07 -3.55 -0.48
CA GLN A 146 11.89 -4.65 -1.01
C GLN A 146 13.18 -4.84 -0.19
N GLU A 147 13.83 -3.75 0.24
CA GLU A 147 14.97 -3.82 1.16
C GLU A 147 14.58 -4.42 2.52
N SER A 148 13.44 -4.00 3.06
CA SER A 148 12.89 -4.54 4.30
C SER A 148 12.58 -6.04 4.19
N ILE A 149 11.96 -6.47 3.11
CA ILE A 149 11.66 -7.89 2.83
C ILE A 149 12.94 -8.71 2.67
N ALA A 150 13.97 -8.16 2.04
CA ALA A 150 15.27 -8.84 1.91
C ALA A 150 15.90 -9.07 3.30
N LYS A 151 15.90 -8.06 4.18
CA LYS A 151 16.36 -8.18 5.56
C LYS A 151 15.56 -9.20 6.37
N LEU A 152 14.21 -9.16 6.28
CA LEU A 152 13.35 -10.15 6.94
C LEU A 152 13.68 -11.57 6.47
N THR A 153 13.86 -11.76 5.17
CA THR A 153 14.21 -13.07 4.59
C THR A 153 15.55 -13.56 5.13
N GLU A 154 16.55 -12.68 5.25
CA GLU A 154 17.86 -13.02 5.79
C GLU A 154 17.78 -13.38 7.28
N LEU A 155 17.12 -12.56 8.10
CA LEU A 155 16.97 -12.78 9.54
C LEU A 155 16.28 -14.11 9.83
N LEU A 156 15.15 -14.38 9.16
CA LEU A 156 14.41 -15.64 9.36
C LEU A 156 15.18 -16.85 8.85
N GLY A 157 15.97 -16.71 7.77
CA GLY A 157 16.82 -17.78 7.24
C GLY A 157 17.99 -18.15 8.16
N GLN A 158 18.41 -17.24 9.04
CA GLN A 158 19.49 -17.48 10.02
C GLN A 158 18.95 -17.96 11.37
N ALA A 159 17.66 -17.82 11.63
CA ALA A 159 17.05 -18.15 12.90
C ALA A 159 16.78 -19.67 13.01
N ASN A 160 16.99 -20.22 14.21
CA ASN A 160 16.66 -21.61 14.49
C ASN A 160 15.19 -21.73 14.95
N LEU A 161 14.26 -21.61 14.00
CA LEU A 161 12.83 -21.63 14.25
C LEU A 161 12.26 -23.05 14.15
N SER A 162 11.14 -23.30 14.84
CA SER A 162 10.34 -24.50 14.57
C SER A 162 9.77 -24.46 13.14
N ALA A 163 9.64 -25.62 12.51
CA ALA A 163 9.15 -25.72 11.14
C ALA A 163 7.78 -25.02 10.93
N GLY A 164 6.89 -25.05 11.95
CA GLY A 164 5.60 -24.39 11.89
C GLY A 164 5.71 -22.87 11.84
N ILE A 165 6.51 -22.26 12.72
CA ILE A 165 6.76 -20.82 12.75
C ILE A 165 7.43 -20.38 11.44
N GLN A 166 8.46 -21.10 11.02
CA GLN A 166 9.17 -20.80 9.78
C GLN A 166 8.21 -20.77 8.57
N THR A 167 7.41 -21.82 8.40
CA THR A 167 6.43 -21.89 7.30
C THR A 167 5.40 -20.78 7.35
N ALA A 168 4.89 -20.46 8.55
CA ALA A 168 3.91 -19.38 8.71
C ALA A 168 4.50 -18.01 8.31
N LEU A 169 5.72 -17.70 8.73
CA LEU A 169 6.37 -16.41 8.42
C LEU A 169 6.88 -16.35 6.98
N GLU A 170 7.35 -17.44 6.39
CA GLU A 170 7.67 -17.50 4.96
C GLU A 170 6.45 -17.23 4.08
N ALA A 171 5.25 -17.69 4.50
CA ALA A 171 4.01 -17.36 3.82
C ALA A 171 3.72 -15.85 3.86
N GLN A 172 3.94 -15.19 5.00
CA GLN A 172 3.75 -13.74 5.13
C GLN A 172 4.77 -12.95 4.28
N ILE A 173 6.04 -13.38 4.27
CA ILE A 173 7.05 -12.78 3.39
C ILE A 173 6.66 -12.93 1.91
N THR A 174 6.09 -14.07 1.53
CA THR A 174 5.61 -14.29 0.18
C THR A 174 4.48 -13.33 -0.18
N ALA A 175 3.49 -13.17 0.73
CA ALA A 175 2.40 -12.20 0.54
C ALA A 175 2.94 -10.76 0.39
N LEU A 176 3.91 -10.36 1.21
CA LEU A 176 4.57 -9.06 1.08
C LEU A 176 5.25 -8.87 -0.28
N LYS A 177 5.98 -9.89 -0.77
CA LYS A 177 6.62 -9.85 -2.10
C LYS A 177 5.60 -9.70 -3.23
N GLU A 178 4.48 -10.42 -3.14
CA GLU A 178 3.40 -10.33 -4.12
C GLU A 178 2.73 -8.95 -4.10
N ALA A 179 2.50 -8.37 -2.90
CA ALA A 179 1.99 -7.02 -2.77
C ALA A 179 2.93 -5.99 -3.42
N GLN A 180 4.24 -6.06 -3.13
CA GLN A 180 5.22 -5.15 -3.74
C GLN A 180 5.28 -5.31 -5.27
N ALA A 181 5.16 -6.52 -5.80
CA ALA A 181 5.12 -6.74 -7.24
C ALA A 181 3.87 -6.10 -7.89
N ARG A 182 2.71 -6.13 -7.23
CA ARG A 182 1.50 -5.44 -7.70
C ARG A 182 1.67 -3.92 -7.70
N PHE A 183 2.20 -3.35 -6.62
CA PHE A 183 2.49 -1.91 -6.54
C PHE A 183 3.50 -1.46 -7.59
N GLN A 184 4.55 -2.24 -7.82
CA GLN A 184 5.52 -1.96 -8.87
C GLN A 184 4.85 -1.94 -10.26
N ALA A 185 4.05 -2.96 -10.57
CA ALA A 185 3.32 -3.03 -11.84
C ALA A 185 2.33 -1.86 -12.02
N LEU A 186 1.67 -1.41 -10.94
CA LEU A 186 0.80 -0.25 -10.95
C LEU A 186 1.59 1.03 -11.26
N ALA A 187 2.70 1.25 -10.59
CA ALA A 187 3.57 2.41 -10.83
C ALA A 187 4.11 2.45 -12.27
N GLU A 188 4.60 1.34 -12.78
CA GLU A 188 5.09 1.22 -14.16
C GLU A 188 3.98 1.49 -15.18
N LYS A 189 2.78 0.97 -14.95
CA LYS A 189 1.62 1.22 -15.79
C LYS A 189 1.25 2.70 -15.83
N GLU A 190 1.26 3.38 -14.69
CA GLU A 190 0.96 4.82 -14.64
C GLU A 190 2.09 5.66 -15.26
N GLN A 191 3.35 5.28 -15.06
CA GLN A 191 4.50 5.94 -15.71
C GLN A 191 4.51 5.78 -17.24
N SER A 192 4.05 4.64 -17.74
CA SER A 192 4.02 4.36 -19.19
C SER A 192 2.78 4.90 -19.91
N ARG A 193 1.79 5.40 -19.18
CA ARG A 193 0.54 5.91 -19.77
C ARG A 193 0.74 7.27 -20.43
N TRP A 194 0.54 7.32 -21.75
CA TRP A 194 0.53 8.55 -22.51
C TRP A 194 -0.90 9.08 -22.65
N GLY A 195 -1.08 10.38 -22.34
CA GLY A 195 -2.32 11.08 -22.64
C GLY A 195 -2.26 11.75 -24.01
N ILE A 196 -3.42 12.03 -24.61
CA ILE A 196 -3.50 12.69 -25.94
C ILE A 196 -2.81 14.06 -25.93
N PHE A 197 -2.78 14.73 -24.78
CA PHE A 197 -2.14 16.06 -24.62
C PHE A 197 -0.77 16.03 -23.96
N SER A 198 -0.21 14.86 -23.63
CA SER A 198 1.08 14.75 -22.94
C SER A 198 2.29 15.30 -23.70
N TRP A 199 2.13 15.61 -25.02
CA TRP A 199 3.18 16.22 -25.85
C TRP A 199 3.19 17.75 -25.81
N ARG A 200 2.29 18.36 -25.04
CA ARG A 200 2.09 19.83 -25.05
C ARG A 200 2.72 20.56 -23.85
N PHE A 201 3.33 19.80 -22.93
CA PHE A 201 4.00 20.32 -21.73
C PHE A 201 5.44 19.83 -21.65
#